data_67e58c851eba7b6c268ff5714a6fdf10
#
_entry.id   67e58c851eba7b6c268ff5714a6fdf10
#
_cell.length_a   1.000
_cell.length_b   1.000
_cell.length_c   1.000
_cell.angle_alpha   90.00
_cell.angle_beta   90.00
_cell.angle_gamma   90.00
#
_symmetry.space_group_name_H-M   'P 1'
#
loop_
_entity.id
_entity.type
_entity.pdbx_description
1 polymer ?
#
loop_
_entity_poly.entity_id
_entity_poly.type
_entity_poly.pdbx_seq_one_letter_code
_entity_poly.pdbx_strand_id
1 'polypeptide(L)'
;MTLFPQEAAPWGFLLLAALLTWLLLALLLPVLRRRLLDQPNARSSHRKPTPRGGGVVVVLVGTVLAPFCGWGPPSWLPFLCLPLALVGLVDDLRDLPAGIRYAVQFLTAVVLLLVIPSTPLPWWLMPLGLVAITAVINFVNFMDGLDGLVASCMIVLVAAASLGPGPAAGAALAPMVGALAGFLLWNWSPAQVFMGDVGSTFLGALFAGLVLLQPDPIRAVGLLLAAFPLLGDAFFCVLRRLAAGERVFQAHRLHLYQRLQQAGWSHAHVT
;
A
#
# COMPACT_ATOMS: atom_id res chain seq x y z
N MET A 1 0.35 21.39 -24.01
CA MET A 1 1.15 22.52 -23.51
C MET A 1 1.52 22.19 -22.08
N THR A 2 2.71 21.60 -21.86
CA THR A 2 3.18 21.18 -20.53
C THR A 2 3.69 22.43 -19.82
N LEU A 3 3.05 22.79 -18.72
CA LEU A 3 3.34 23.99 -17.91
C LEU A 3 4.71 23.94 -17.20
N PHE A 4 5.43 22.84 -17.29
CA PHE A 4 6.71 22.65 -16.60
C PHE A 4 7.77 22.00 -17.50
N PRO A 5 9.07 22.36 -17.36
CA PRO A 5 10.17 21.70 -18.06
C PRO A 5 10.22 20.22 -17.69
N GLN A 6 10.25 19.33 -18.66
CA GLN A 6 10.13 17.87 -18.48
C GLN A 6 11.26 17.23 -17.63
N GLU A 7 12.42 17.87 -17.48
CA GLU A 7 13.57 17.25 -16.82
C GLU A 7 13.69 17.49 -15.30
N ALA A 8 13.15 18.60 -14.80
CA ALA A 8 13.21 18.92 -13.35
C ALA A 8 11.97 18.50 -12.57
N ALA A 9 10.87 18.16 -13.26
CA ALA A 9 9.56 17.97 -12.66
C ALA A 9 9.45 16.79 -11.67
N PRO A 10 10.00 15.57 -11.92
CA PRO A 10 9.74 14.42 -11.04
C PRO A 10 10.29 14.60 -9.63
N TRP A 11 11.52 15.09 -9.51
CA TRP A 11 12.17 15.31 -8.21
C TRP A 11 11.53 16.44 -7.40
N GLY A 12 11.10 17.51 -8.08
CA GLY A 12 10.36 18.60 -7.44
C GLY A 12 9.04 18.11 -6.85
N PHE A 13 8.28 17.30 -7.59
CA PHE A 13 7.02 16.72 -7.10
C PHE A 13 7.21 15.67 -6.02
N LEU A 14 8.29 14.89 -6.06
CA LEU A 14 8.64 13.97 -4.98
C LEU A 14 8.88 14.73 -3.68
N LEU A 15 9.73 15.76 -3.71
CA LEU A 15 10.03 16.58 -2.53
C LEU A 15 8.80 17.34 -2.02
N LEU A 16 8.01 17.90 -2.94
CA LEU A 16 6.75 18.58 -2.61
C LEU A 16 5.78 17.62 -1.93
N ALA A 17 5.60 16.41 -2.47
CA ALA A 17 4.72 15.40 -1.90
C ALA A 17 5.20 14.96 -0.51
N ALA A 18 6.50 14.76 -0.34
CA ALA A 18 7.07 14.41 0.96
C ALA A 18 6.81 15.51 2.01
N LEU A 19 7.07 16.77 1.66
CA LEU A 19 6.85 17.91 2.54
C LEU A 19 5.35 18.10 2.85
N LEU A 20 4.49 18.04 1.84
CA LEU A 20 3.04 18.17 2.03
C LEU A 20 2.50 17.05 2.93
N THR A 21 2.90 15.80 2.69
CA THR A 21 2.47 14.67 3.53
C THR A 21 2.95 14.86 4.97
N TRP A 22 4.19 15.25 5.17
CA TRP A 22 4.73 15.48 6.51
C TRP A 22 3.97 16.61 7.23
N LEU A 23 3.71 17.74 6.58
CA LEU A 23 2.97 18.89 7.15
C LEU A 23 1.50 18.54 7.41
N LEU A 24 0.82 17.90 6.45
CA LEU A 24 -0.59 17.55 6.61
C LEU A 24 -0.79 16.54 7.74
N LEU A 25 0.15 15.59 7.91
CA LEU A 25 0.12 14.67 9.06
C LEU A 25 0.34 15.41 10.38
N ALA A 26 1.25 16.39 10.44
CA ALA A 26 1.43 17.22 11.64
C ALA A 26 0.12 17.92 12.05
N LEU A 27 -0.62 18.44 11.05
CA LEU A 27 -1.91 19.10 11.29
C LEU A 27 -3.04 18.12 11.64
N LEU A 28 -3.02 16.93 11.01
CA LEU A 28 -4.07 15.92 11.20
C LEU A 28 -3.89 15.10 12.49
N LEU A 29 -2.67 14.94 12.97
CA LEU A 29 -2.32 14.08 14.10
C LEU A 29 -3.14 14.36 15.37
N PRO A 30 -3.43 15.62 15.78
CA PRO A 30 -4.31 15.89 16.93
C PRO A 30 -5.73 15.34 16.75
N VAL A 31 -6.25 15.35 15.52
CA VAL A 31 -7.58 14.81 15.21
C VAL A 31 -7.56 13.29 15.26
N LEU A 32 -6.54 12.65 14.65
CA LEU A 32 -6.37 11.20 14.69
C LEU A 32 -6.22 10.68 16.12
N ARG A 33 -5.47 11.37 16.96
CA ARG A 33 -5.33 11.04 18.40
C ARG A 33 -6.64 11.07 19.16
N ARG A 34 -7.61 11.90 18.73
CA ARG A 34 -8.93 12.01 19.38
C ARG A 34 -9.95 11.03 18.82
N ARG A 35 -9.84 10.63 17.56
CA ARG A 35 -10.89 9.90 16.82
C ARG A 35 -10.51 8.47 16.45
N LEU A 36 -9.22 8.18 16.23
CA LEU A 36 -8.72 6.94 15.64
C LEU A 36 -7.52 6.40 16.43
N LEU A 37 -7.68 6.25 17.75
CA LEU A 37 -6.61 5.73 18.59
C LEU A 37 -6.66 4.20 18.62
N ASP A 38 -5.61 3.54 18.11
CA ASP A 38 -5.43 2.10 18.20
C ASP A 38 -4.88 1.74 19.59
N GLN A 39 -5.69 1.02 20.36
CA GLN A 39 -5.33 0.55 21.69
C GLN A 39 -4.56 -0.77 21.58
N PRO A 40 -3.41 -0.92 22.27
CA PRO A 40 -2.69 -2.19 22.32
C PRO A 40 -3.59 -3.32 22.81
N ASN A 41 -3.59 -4.41 22.07
CA ASN A 41 -4.32 -5.63 22.42
C ASN A 41 -3.38 -6.85 22.35
N ALA A 42 -3.88 -8.06 22.65
CA ALA A 42 -3.07 -9.27 22.62
C ALA A 42 -2.41 -9.58 21.26
N ARG A 43 -2.84 -8.90 20.18
CA ARG A 43 -2.35 -9.08 18.80
C ARG A 43 -1.43 -7.94 18.34
N SER A 44 -1.36 -6.83 19.07
CA SER A 44 -0.57 -5.65 18.69
C SER A 44 0.92 -5.88 18.89
N SER A 45 1.75 -5.41 17.97
CA SER A 45 3.21 -5.33 18.11
C SER A 45 3.66 -4.09 18.88
N HIS A 46 2.80 -3.08 18.98
CA HIS A 46 3.04 -1.85 19.73
C HIS A 46 2.56 -1.96 21.19
N ARG A 47 3.15 -1.14 22.07
CA ARG A 47 2.85 -1.11 23.52
C ARG A 47 2.15 0.16 23.99
N LYS A 48 2.14 1.21 23.16
CA LYS A 48 1.52 2.50 23.48
C LYS A 48 0.34 2.75 22.55
N PRO A 49 -0.75 3.36 23.02
CA PRO A 49 -1.83 3.80 22.14
C PRO A 49 -1.28 4.72 21.05
N THR A 50 -1.50 4.37 19.80
CA THR A 50 -0.98 5.11 18.64
C THR A 50 -2.13 5.38 17.67
N PRO A 51 -2.27 6.62 17.14
CA PRO A 51 -3.32 6.94 16.18
C PRO A 51 -3.12 6.17 14.87
N ARG A 52 -4.20 5.67 14.27
CA ARG A 52 -4.23 5.02 12.96
C ARG A 52 -4.90 5.90 11.90
N GLY A 53 -4.84 5.50 10.64
CA GLY A 53 -5.47 6.22 9.53
C GLY A 53 -4.59 7.30 8.89
N GLY A 54 -3.29 7.38 9.23
CA GLY A 54 -2.36 8.34 8.61
C GLY A 54 -2.19 8.13 7.10
N GLY A 55 -2.48 6.91 6.60
CA GLY A 55 -2.47 6.59 5.18
C GLY A 55 -3.41 7.46 4.33
N VAL A 56 -4.44 8.07 4.93
CA VAL A 56 -5.33 9.00 4.21
C VAL A 56 -4.55 10.15 3.56
N VAL A 57 -3.50 10.64 4.21
CA VAL A 57 -2.68 11.74 3.66
C VAL A 57 -1.80 11.24 2.52
N VAL A 58 -1.25 10.01 2.61
CA VAL A 58 -0.50 9.39 1.52
C VAL A 58 -1.39 9.23 0.29
N VAL A 59 -2.59 8.69 0.47
CA VAL A 59 -3.59 8.54 -0.60
C VAL A 59 -3.92 9.90 -1.24
N LEU A 60 -4.24 10.90 -0.42
CA LEU A 60 -4.61 12.22 -0.92
C LEU A 60 -3.49 12.86 -1.72
N VAL A 61 -2.31 13.00 -1.12
CA VAL A 61 -1.17 13.72 -1.74
C VAL A 61 -0.66 12.97 -2.97
N GLY A 62 -0.45 11.65 -2.85
CA GLY A 62 0.06 10.84 -3.95
C GLY A 62 -0.90 10.80 -5.14
N THR A 63 -2.22 10.73 -4.90
CA THR A 63 -3.22 10.69 -5.96
C THR A 63 -3.40 12.06 -6.63
N VAL A 64 -3.52 13.14 -5.84
CA VAL A 64 -3.80 14.49 -6.37
C VAL A 64 -2.62 15.02 -7.17
N LEU A 65 -1.38 14.72 -6.78
CA LEU A 65 -0.18 15.23 -7.48
C LEU A 65 0.22 14.38 -8.70
N ALA A 66 -0.20 13.13 -8.80
CA ALA A 66 0.20 12.24 -9.90
C ALA A 66 -0.10 12.81 -11.31
N PRO A 67 -1.27 13.39 -11.62
CA PRO A 67 -1.57 13.94 -12.94
C PRO A 67 -0.69 15.12 -13.35
N PHE A 68 -0.14 15.86 -12.39
CA PHE A 68 0.74 17.00 -12.69
C PHE A 68 2.14 16.59 -13.15
N CYS A 69 2.52 15.32 -12.90
CA CYS A 69 3.81 14.76 -13.31
C CYS A 69 3.76 14.08 -14.69
N GLY A 70 2.58 13.94 -15.27
CA GLY A 70 2.35 13.31 -16.56
C GLY A 70 0.97 12.67 -16.64
N TRP A 71 0.37 12.68 -17.82
CA TRP A 71 -0.95 12.11 -18.03
C TRP A 71 -0.83 10.74 -18.69
N GLY A 72 -1.30 9.70 -18.03
CA GLY A 72 -1.24 8.33 -18.53
C GLY A 72 -1.65 7.29 -17.48
N PRO A 73 -1.64 6.00 -17.82
CA PRO A 73 -2.07 4.93 -16.91
C PRO A 73 -1.45 5.00 -15.50
N PRO A 74 -0.15 5.28 -15.31
CA PRO A 74 0.42 5.40 -13.97
C PRO A 74 -0.14 6.56 -13.15
N SER A 75 -0.54 7.68 -13.79
CA SER A 75 -1.04 8.85 -13.07
C SER A 75 -2.50 8.72 -12.64
N TRP A 76 -3.31 7.96 -13.37
CA TRP A 76 -4.71 7.75 -12.99
C TRP A 76 -4.99 6.41 -12.30
N LEU A 77 -4.01 5.48 -12.26
CA LEU A 77 -4.12 4.26 -11.47
C LEU A 77 -4.48 4.52 -9.99
N PRO A 78 -3.88 5.49 -9.28
CA PRO A 78 -4.27 5.78 -7.90
C PRO A 78 -5.76 6.10 -7.74
N PHE A 79 -6.40 6.74 -8.73
CA PHE A 79 -7.84 7.05 -8.69
C PHE A 79 -8.71 5.80 -8.74
N LEU A 80 -8.30 4.76 -9.47
CA LEU A 80 -9.01 3.48 -9.51
C LEU A 80 -8.96 2.75 -8.16
N CYS A 81 -7.97 3.04 -7.34
CA CYS A 81 -7.80 2.46 -6.01
C CYS A 81 -8.54 3.23 -4.90
N LEU A 82 -9.06 4.44 -5.17
CA LEU A 82 -9.76 5.28 -4.16
C LEU A 82 -10.94 4.59 -3.47
N PRO A 83 -11.75 3.74 -4.12
CA PRO A 83 -12.83 3.04 -3.42
C PRO A 83 -12.32 2.21 -2.23
N LEU A 84 -11.13 1.61 -2.34
CA LEU A 84 -10.51 0.88 -1.22
C LEU A 84 -10.06 1.82 -0.10
N ALA A 85 -9.47 2.96 -0.45
CA ALA A 85 -9.10 3.96 0.56
C ALA A 85 -10.32 4.47 1.32
N LEU A 86 -11.45 4.72 0.63
CA LEU A 86 -12.69 5.15 1.26
C LEU A 86 -13.25 4.08 2.20
N VAL A 87 -13.32 2.83 1.73
CA VAL A 87 -13.79 1.71 2.58
C VAL A 87 -12.83 1.47 3.74
N GLY A 88 -11.51 1.50 3.52
CA GLY A 88 -10.52 1.37 4.58
C GLY A 88 -10.62 2.48 5.63
N LEU A 89 -10.90 3.74 5.22
CA LEU A 89 -11.13 4.83 6.15
C LEU A 89 -12.39 4.61 6.99
N VAL A 90 -13.48 4.12 6.37
CA VAL A 90 -14.70 3.80 7.11
C VAL A 90 -14.49 2.62 8.04
N ASP A 91 -13.70 1.61 7.63
CA ASP A 91 -13.31 0.47 8.47
C ASP A 91 -12.49 0.91 9.67
N ASP A 92 -11.50 1.77 9.46
CA ASP A 92 -10.73 2.37 10.55
C ASP A 92 -11.60 3.12 11.58
N LEU A 93 -12.73 3.70 11.14
CA LEU A 93 -13.65 4.46 12.00
C LEU A 93 -14.73 3.61 12.67
N ARG A 94 -15.21 2.52 12.03
CA ARG A 94 -16.48 1.87 12.39
C ARG A 94 -16.46 0.34 12.39
N ASP A 95 -15.33 -0.32 12.15
CA ASP A 95 -15.18 -1.78 12.03
C ASP A 95 -16.24 -2.39 11.08
N LEU A 96 -16.02 -2.29 9.78
CA LEU A 96 -16.96 -2.76 8.77
C LEU A 96 -17.05 -4.30 8.70
N PRO A 97 -18.22 -4.85 8.36
CA PRO A 97 -18.35 -6.26 8.04
C PRO A 97 -17.37 -6.69 6.93
N ALA A 98 -16.70 -7.82 7.12
CA ALA A 98 -15.72 -8.35 6.15
C ALA A 98 -16.28 -8.47 4.73
N GLY A 99 -17.57 -8.81 4.58
CA GLY A 99 -18.23 -8.91 3.27
C GLY A 99 -18.19 -7.63 2.45
N ILE A 100 -18.35 -6.45 3.10
CA ILE A 100 -18.27 -5.15 2.39
C ILE A 100 -16.84 -4.90 1.91
N ARG A 101 -15.85 -5.15 2.77
CA ARG A 101 -14.43 -4.99 2.43
C ARG A 101 -14.04 -5.87 1.25
N TYR A 102 -14.40 -7.15 1.29
CA TYR A 102 -14.12 -8.10 0.20
C TYR A 102 -14.88 -7.76 -1.09
N ALA A 103 -16.13 -7.29 -1.00
CA ALA A 103 -16.87 -6.87 -2.18
C ALA A 103 -16.19 -5.71 -2.92
N VAL A 104 -15.70 -4.69 -2.19
CA VAL A 104 -14.99 -3.57 -2.81
C VAL A 104 -13.61 -3.98 -3.31
N GLN A 105 -12.89 -4.86 -2.60
CA GLN A 105 -11.63 -5.43 -3.10
C GLN A 105 -11.84 -6.19 -4.41
N PHE A 106 -12.88 -7.03 -4.48
CA PHE A 106 -13.22 -7.78 -5.68
C PHE A 106 -13.59 -6.86 -6.86
N LEU A 107 -14.45 -5.86 -6.62
CA LEU A 107 -14.81 -4.89 -7.66
C LEU A 107 -13.59 -4.09 -8.15
N THR A 108 -12.72 -3.68 -7.24
CA THR A 108 -11.47 -3.00 -7.62
C THR A 108 -10.57 -3.93 -8.44
N ALA A 109 -10.46 -5.21 -8.07
CA ALA A 109 -9.68 -6.19 -8.83
C ALA A 109 -10.25 -6.39 -10.26
N VAL A 110 -11.59 -6.44 -10.41
CA VAL A 110 -12.25 -6.50 -11.72
C VAL A 110 -11.89 -5.27 -12.56
N VAL A 111 -12.01 -4.07 -11.98
CA VAL A 111 -11.70 -2.82 -12.69
C VAL A 111 -10.23 -2.79 -13.11
N LEU A 112 -9.31 -3.15 -12.23
CA LEU A 112 -7.87 -3.19 -12.54
C LEU A 112 -7.58 -4.17 -13.69
N LEU A 113 -8.17 -5.37 -13.69
CA LEU A 113 -7.96 -6.36 -14.75
C LEU A 113 -8.53 -5.93 -16.09
N LEU A 114 -9.64 -5.18 -16.11
CA LEU A 114 -10.28 -4.74 -17.35
C LEU A 114 -9.67 -3.46 -17.94
N VAL A 115 -9.12 -2.58 -17.09
CA VAL A 115 -8.73 -1.23 -17.51
C VAL A 115 -7.21 -1.07 -17.66
N ILE A 116 -6.42 -1.77 -16.84
CA ILE A 116 -4.98 -1.52 -16.74
C ILE A 116 -4.14 -2.27 -17.78
N PRO A 117 -4.31 -3.56 -18.07
CA PRO A 117 -3.42 -4.29 -18.96
C PRO A 117 -3.44 -3.73 -20.38
N SER A 118 -2.24 -3.49 -20.95
CA SER A 118 -2.09 -3.11 -22.36
C SER A 118 -2.51 -4.25 -23.29
N THR A 119 -2.35 -5.51 -22.85
CA THR A 119 -2.84 -6.72 -23.50
C THR A 119 -3.83 -7.39 -22.57
N PRO A 120 -5.11 -7.54 -22.97
CA PRO A 120 -6.11 -8.19 -22.14
C PRO A 120 -5.68 -9.60 -21.76
N LEU A 121 -5.84 -9.93 -20.48
CA LEU A 121 -5.64 -11.30 -20.01
C LEU A 121 -6.65 -12.24 -20.69
N PRO A 122 -6.22 -13.44 -21.12
CA PRO A 122 -7.16 -14.45 -21.59
C PRO A 122 -8.27 -14.68 -20.55
N TRP A 123 -9.51 -14.82 -21.01
CA TRP A 123 -10.67 -14.92 -20.12
C TRP A 123 -10.56 -16.06 -19.07
N TRP A 124 -9.87 -17.16 -19.41
CA TRP A 124 -9.65 -18.29 -18.51
C TRP A 124 -8.63 -18.01 -17.40
N LEU A 125 -7.78 -16.96 -17.53
CA LEU A 125 -6.91 -16.47 -16.47
C LEU A 125 -7.54 -15.39 -15.57
N MET A 126 -8.69 -14.83 -15.97
CA MET A 126 -9.36 -13.80 -15.18
C MET A 126 -9.67 -14.24 -13.74
N PRO A 127 -10.17 -15.46 -13.45
CA PRO A 127 -10.39 -15.89 -12.08
C PRO A 127 -9.11 -15.94 -11.25
N LEU A 128 -8.01 -16.39 -11.84
CA LEU A 128 -6.71 -16.40 -11.18
C LEU A 128 -6.22 -14.98 -10.90
N GLY A 129 -6.37 -14.07 -11.86
CA GLY A 129 -6.03 -12.65 -11.69
C GLY A 129 -6.84 -11.99 -10.57
N LEU A 130 -8.13 -12.25 -10.48
CA LEU A 130 -9.00 -11.75 -9.40
C LEU A 130 -8.51 -12.24 -8.03
N VAL A 131 -8.22 -13.52 -7.90
CA VAL A 131 -7.69 -14.10 -6.66
C VAL A 131 -6.32 -13.49 -6.31
N ALA A 132 -5.43 -13.37 -7.30
CA ALA A 132 -4.09 -12.83 -7.09
C ALA A 132 -4.13 -11.36 -6.61
N ILE A 133 -4.92 -10.49 -7.27
CA ILE A 133 -5.04 -9.09 -6.88
C ILE A 133 -5.66 -8.97 -5.48
N THR A 134 -6.74 -9.69 -5.22
CA THR A 134 -7.38 -9.69 -3.89
C THR A 134 -6.42 -10.20 -2.81
N ALA A 135 -5.63 -11.24 -3.11
CA ALA A 135 -4.60 -11.73 -2.20
C ALA A 135 -3.52 -10.67 -1.94
N VAL A 136 -3.01 -9.99 -2.97
CA VAL A 136 -2.01 -8.91 -2.81
C VAL A 136 -2.55 -7.79 -1.93
N ILE A 137 -3.80 -7.34 -2.12
CA ILE A 137 -4.44 -6.32 -1.29
C ILE A 137 -4.44 -6.75 0.19
N ASN A 138 -4.88 -7.99 0.46
CA ASN A 138 -4.94 -8.49 1.84
C ASN A 138 -3.55 -8.75 2.43
N PHE A 139 -2.60 -9.24 1.64
CA PHE A 139 -1.25 -9.51 2.13
C PHE A 139 -0.54 -8.23 2.54
N VAL A 140 -0.65 -7.15 1.74
CA VAL A 140 -0.12 -5.84 2.15
C VAL A 140 -0.79 -5.34 3.43
N ASN A 141 -2.11 -5.49 3.55
CA ASN A 141 -2.85 -5.12 4.76
C ASN A 141 -2.41 -5.96 5.98
N PHE A 142 -2.20 -7.28 5.84
CA PHE A 142 -1.73 -8.13 6.94
C PHE A 142 -0.31 -7.81 7.41
N MET A 143 0.52 -7.26 6.51
CA MET A 143 1.89 -6.88 6.82
C MET A 143 1.98 -5.50 7.49
N ASP A 144 0.89 -4.73 7.54
CA ASP A 144 0.84 -3.41 8.22
C ASP A 144 0.74 -3.53 9.74
N GLY A 145 1.64 -4.31 10.32
CA GLY A 145 1.68 -4.58 11.76
C GLY A 145 2.99 -4.19 12.45
N LEU A 146 3.96 -3.61 11.71
CA LEU A 146 5.21 -3.06 12.22
C LEU A 146 5.45 -1.63 11.75
N ASP A 147 6.08 -0.85 12.63
CA ASP A 147 6.49 0.52 12.33
C ASP A 147 7.38 0.57 11.08
N GLY A 148 6.99 1.35 10.09
CA GLY A 148 7.76 1.59 8.87
C GLY A 148 7.71 0.49 7.80
N LEU A 149 7.31 -0.74 8.10
CA LEU A 149 7.46 -1.89 7.20
C LEU A 149 6.78 -1.69 5.86
N VAL A 150 5.46 -1.45 5.85
CA VAL A 150 4.71 -1.29 4.59
C VAL A 150 5.18 -0.04 3.84
N ALA A 151 5.39 1.08 4.54
CA ALA A 151 5.82 2.32 3.91
C ALA A 151 7.19 2.17 3.23
N SER A 152 8.19 1.56 3.90
CA SER A 152 9.52 1.33 3.35
C SER A 152 9.50 0.40 2.14
N CYS A 153 8.80 -0.73 2.26
CA CYS A 153 8.65 -1.67 1.14
C CYS A 153 7.97 -0.99 -0.06
N MET A 154 6.89 -0.24 0.18
CA MET A 154 6.16 0.43 -0.91
C MET A 154 6.96 1.55 -1.57
N ILE A 155 7.81 2.28 -0.85
CA ILE A 155 8.76 3.22 -1.46
C ILE A 155 9.64 2.50 -2.49
N VAL A 156 10.24 1.38 -2.09
CA VAL A 156 11.11 0.59 -2.97
C VAL A 156 10.33 0.04 -4.17
N LEU A 157 9.15 -0.54 -3.95
CA LEU A 157 8.35 -1.17 -4.99
C LEU A 157 7.79 -0.15 -6.00
N VAL A 158 7.28 0.99 -5.52
CA VAL A 158 6.79 2.06 -6.41
C VAL A 158 7.95 2.70 -7.17
N ALA A 159 9.10 2.92 -6.52
CA ALA A 159 10.30 3.40 -7.20
C ALA A 159 10.80 2.39 -8.25
N ALA A 160 10.85 1.08 -7.94
CA ALA A 160 11.23 0.05 -8.89
C ALA A 160 10.26 -0.02 -10.09
N ALA A 161 8.95 0.12 -9.87
CA ALA A 161 7.97 0.17 -10.94
C ALA A 161 8.16 1.40 -11.85
N SER A 162 8.67 2.52 -11.30
CA SER A 162 8.96 3.74 -12.04
C SER A 162 10.19 3.65 -12.95
N LEU A 163 11.04 2.64 -12.78
CA LEU A 163 12.17 2.33 -13.68
C LEU A 163 11.73 1.64 -14.99
N GLY A 164 10.43 1.55 -15.24
CA GLY A 164 9.85 1.01 -16.47
C GLY A 164 10.19 1.83 -17.73
N PRO A 165 9.88 1.30 -18.92
CA PRO A 165 10.11 2.02 -20.17
C PRO A 165 9.22 3.26 -20.26
N GLY A 166 9.85 4.39 -20.48
CA GLY A 166 9.23 5.70 -20.76
C GLY A 166 9.33 6.69 -19.60
N PRO A 167 9.78 7.93 -19.90
CA PRO A 167 9.94 8.99 -18.88
C PRO A 167 8.63 9.35 -18.16
N ALA A 168 7.49 9.19 -18.85
CA ALA A 168 6.19 9.53 -18.29
C ALA A 168 5.75 8.59 -17.14
N ALA A 169 6.13 7.32 -17.19
CA ALA A 169 5.77 6.37 -16.13
C ALA A 169 6.46 6.72 -14.80
N GLY A 170 7.78 6.96 -14.84
CA GLY A 170 8.57 7.31 -13.65
C GLY A 170 8.13 8.62 -13.02
N ALA A 171 7.90 9.64 -13.82
CA ALA A 171 7.46 10.94 -13.34
C ALA A 171 6.13 10.86 -12.56
N ALA A 172 5.14 10.16 -13.10
CA ALA A 172 3.81 10.05 -12.51
C ALA A 172 3.78 9.36 -11.14
N LEU A 173 4.75 8.50 -10.86
CA LEU A 173 4.84 7.78 -9.58
C LEU A 173 5.67 8.53 -8.52
N ALA A 174 6.45 9.55 -8.90
CA ALA A 174 7.28 10.32 -7.98
C ALA A 174 6.50 10.93 -6.79
N PRO A 175 5.28 11.50 -6.98
CA PRO A 175 4.48 11.99 -5.86
C PRO A 175 4.10 10.90 -4.86
N MET A 176 3.83 9.68 -5.32
CA MET A 176 3.50 8.58 -4.42
C MET A 176 4.71 8.16 -3.57
N VAL A 177 5.89 8.07 -4.20
CA VAL A 177 7.15 7.81 -3.48
C VAL A 177 7.41 8.91 -2.45
N GLY A 178 7.23 10.18 -2.83
CA GLY A 178 7.38 11.32 -1.93
C GLY A 178 6.38 11.28 -0.77
N ALA A 179 5.11 11.01 -1.05
CA ALA A 179 4.07 10.92 -0.02
C ALA A 179 4.38 9.80 0.99
N LEU A 180 4.82 8.64 0.51
CA LEU A 180 5.26 7.54 1.38
C LEU A 180 6.48 7.92 2.21
N ALA A 181 7.47 8.63 1.62
CA ALA A 181 8.65 9.09 2.34
C ALA A 181 8.29 10.09 3.44
N GLY A 182 7.41 11.07 3.16
CA GLY A 182 6.91 12.01 4.15
C GLY A 182 6.12 11.33 5.28
N PHE A 183 5.31 10.31 4.95
CA PHE A 183 4.61 9.48 5.93
C PHE A 183 5.59 8.67 6.79
N LEU A 184 6.62 8.08 6.18
CA LEU A 184 7.61 7.24 6.87
C LEU A 184 8.31 7.98 8.01
N LEU A 185 8.52 9.30 7.90
CA LEU A 185 9.09 10.10 8.99
C LEU A 185 8.24 10.08 10.27
N TRP A 186 6.92 9.89 10.14
CA TRP A 186 5.99 9.75 11.27
C TRP A 186 5.75 8.30 11.67
N ASN A 187 5.91 7.37 10.72
CA ASN A 187 5.64 5.95 10.91
C ASN A 187 6.90 5.13 11.24
N TRP A 188 8.12 5.73 11.11
CA TRP A 188 9.35 5.07 11.55
C TRP A 188 9.36 4.83 13.05
N SER A 189 9.99 3.72 13.46
CA SER A 189 10.02 3.28 14.86
C SER A 189 10.77 4.26 15.79
N PRO A 190 10.19 4.71 16.89
CA PRO A 190 8.82 4.40 17.38
C PRO A 190 7.77 5.23 16.65
N ALA A 191 6.80 4.55 16.02
CA ALA A 191 5.80 5.21 15.20
C ALA A 191 4.89 6.17 16.01
N GLN A 192 4.61 7.33 15.43
CA GLN A 192 3.70 8.34 15.97
C GLN A 192 2.31 8.25 15.35
N VAL A 193 2.20 7.59 14.19
CA VAL A 193 0.95 7.32 13.48
C VAL A 193 1.08 6.04 12.67
N PHE A 194 0.02 5.22 12.64
CA PHE A 194 -0.10 4.04 11.79
C PHE A 194 -0.82 4.37 10.49
N MET A 195 -0.54 3.56 9.47
CA MET A 195 -1.10 3.74 8.15
C MET A 195 -2.62 3.53 8.14
N GLY A 196 -3.09 2.47 8.77
CA GLY A 196 -4.49 2.04 8.79
C GLY A 196 -4.93 1.37 7.50
N ASP A 197 -6.15 0.80 7.54
CA ASP A 197 -6.74 0.10 6.39
C ASP A 197 -6.94 1.02 5.19
N VAL A 198 -7.15 2.32 5.44
CA VAL A 198 -7.20 3.36 4.39
C VAL A 198 -5.97 3.38 3.50
N GLY A 199 -4.78 3.20 4.08
CA GLY A 199 -3.51 3.23 3.32
C GLY A 199 -3.10 1.86 2.82
N SER A 200 -3.10 0.84 3.68
CA SER A 200 -2.56 -0.48 3.37
C SER A 200 -3.32 -1.20 2.25
N THR A 201 -4.67 -1.14 2.24
CA THR A 201 -5.49 -1.75 1.18
C THR A 201 -5.35 -0.99 -0.15
N PHE A 202 -5.30 0.35 -0.09
CA PHE A 202 -5.02 1.18 -1.27
C PHE A 202 -3.65 0.86 -1.88
N LEU A 203 -2.60 0.79 -1.07
CA LEU A 203 -1.24 0.47 -1.54
C LEU A 203 -1.13 -0.94 -2.11
N GLY A 204 -1.85 -1.90 -1.54
CA GLY A 204 -1.93 -3.25 -2.10
C GLY A 204 -2.55 -3.26 -3.50
N ALA A 205 -3.64 -2.54 -3.71
CA ALA A 205 -4.27 -2.40 -5.03
C ALA A 205 -3.40 -1.59 -6.00
N LEU A 206 -2.78 -0.51 -5.54
CA LEU A 206 -1.83 0.28 -6.32
C LEU A 206 -0.68 -0.61 -6.82
N PHE A 207 -0.07 -1.40 -5.95
CA PHE A 207 1.01 -2.30 -6.31
C PHE A 207 0.56 -3.36 -7.32
N ALA A 208 -0.61 -3.99 -7.11
CA ALA A 208 -1.16 -4.93 -8.07
C ALA A 208 -1.38 -4.28 -9.45
N GLY A 209 -1.92 -3.07 -9.49
CA GLY A 209 -2.05 -2.29 -10.72
C GLY A 209 -0.71 -1.95 -11.38
N LEU A 210 0.33 -1.64 -10.60
CA LEU A 210 1.67 -1.39 -11.12
C LEU A 210 2.31 -2.65 -11.74
N VAL A 211 2.04 -3.83 -11.19
CA VAL A 211 2.44 -5.12 -11.80
C VAL A 211 1.72 -5.32 -13.13
N LEU A 212 0.42 -5.04 -13.20
CA LEU A 212 -0.37 -5.15 -14.43
C LEU A 212 0.04 -4.14 -15.51
N LEU A 213 0.57 -2.98 -15.12
CA LEU A 213 1.09 -1.96 -16.04
C LEU A 213 2.41 -2.33 -16.69
N GLN A 214 3.11 -3.37 -16.21
CA GLN A 214 4.38 -3.76 -16.81
C GLN A 214 4.13 -4.34 -18.20
N PRO A 215 4.76 -3.79 -19.26
CA PRO A 215 4.57 -4.28 -20.62
C PRO A 215 5.27 -5.62 -20.85
N ASP A 216 6.27 -5.93 -20.01
CA ASP A 216 7.10 -7.14 -20.08
C ASP A 216 6.78 -8.05 -18.89
N PRO A 217 6.37 -9.31 -19.12
CA PRO A 217 6.14 -10.29 -18.05
C PRO A 217 7.35 -10.50 -17.11
N ILE A 218 8.58 -10.39 -17.65
CA ILE A 218 9.79 -10.54 -16.83
C ILE A 218 9.87 -9.42 -15.80
N ARG A 219 9.52 -8.18 -16.16
CA ARG A 219 9.45 -7.05 -15.23
C ARG A 219 8.33 -7.20 -14.21
N ALA A 220 7.17 -7.68 -14.63
CA ALA A 220 6.06 -7.98 -13.72
C ALA A 220 6.48 -9.02 -12.67
N VAL A 221 7.14 -10.10 -13.09
CA VAL A 221 7.72 -11.11 -12.17
C VAL A 221 8.82 -10.50 -11.32
N GLY A 222 9.67 -9.64 -11.87
CA GLY A 222 10.72 -8.93 -11.13
C GLY A 222 10.14 -8.08 -9.98
N LEU A 223 9.03 -7.35 -10.20
CA LEU A 223 8.34 -6.61 -9.16
C LEU A 223 7.72 -7.53 -8.09
N LEU A 224 7.13 -8.65 -8.49
CA LEU A 224 6.60 -9.65 -7.55
C LEU A 224 7.72 -10.27 -6.70
N LEU A 225 8.88 -10.54 -7.30
CA LEU A 225 10.05 -11.03 -6.56
C LEU A 225 10.62 -9.96 -5.62
N ALA A 226 10.66 -8.70 -6.04
CA ALA A 226 11.04 -7.59 -5.16
C ALA A 226 10.08 -7.44 -3.97
N ALA A 227 8.80 -7.73 -4.16
CA ALA A 227 7.79 -7.72 -3.11
C ALA A 227 7.78 -9.01 -2.25
N PHE A 228 8.63 -10.00 -2.56
CA PHE A 228 8.64 -11.28 -1.87
C PHE A 228 8.80 -11.17 -0.33
N PRO A 229 9.64 -10.30 0.24
CA PRO A 229 9.71 -10.15 1.70
C PRO A 229 8.35 -9.81 2.32
N LEU A 230 7.55 -9.00 1.64
CA LEU A 230 6.22 -8.58 2.08
C LEU A 230 5.15 -9.64 1.76
N LEU A 231 5.04 -10.03 0.50
CA LEU A 231 3.98 -10.95 0.04
C LEU A 231 4.27 -12.40 0.42
N GLY A 232 5.54 -12.81 0.44
CA GLY A 232 5.97 -14.17 0.77
C GLY A 232 5.68 -14.53 2.23
N ASP A 233 5.97 -13.63 3.18
CA ASP A 233 5.63 -13.87 4.60
C ASP A 233 4.11 -14.11 4.76
N ALA A 234 3.29 -13.24 4.18
CA ALA A 234 1.83 -13.39 4.23
C ALA A 234 1.38 -14.69 3.55
N PHE A 235 1.90 -15.01 2.36
CA PHE A 235 1.58 -16.22 1.60
C PHE A 235 1.93 -17.50 2.39
N PHE A 236 3.15 -17.62 2.88
CA PHE A 236 3.57 -18.81 3.64
C PHE A 236 2.83 -18.93 4.96
N CYS A 237 2.49 -17.82 5.61
CA CYS A 237 1.68 -17.83 6.81
C CYS A 237 0.28 -18.40 6.53
N VAL A 238 -0.36 -17.96 5.43
CA VAL A 238 -1.67 -18.48 4.98
C VAL A 238 -1.59 -19.97 4.65
N LEU A 239 -0.58 -20.39 3.85
CA LEU A 239 -0.40 -21.80 3.48
C LEU A 239 -0.22 -22.71 4.71
N ARG A 240 0.63 -22.29 5.65
CA ARG A 240 0.86 -23.05 6.87
C ARG A 240 -0.42 -23.22 7.69
N ARG A 241 -1.24 -22.17 7.78
CA ARG A 241 -2.50 -22.23 8.52
C ARG A 241 -3.54 -23.09 7.82
N LEU A 242 -3.61 -23.04 6.49
CA LEU A 242 -4.46 -23.94 5.71
C LEU A 242 -4.05 -25.41 5.93
N ALA A 243 -2.75 -25.70 5.86
CA ALA A 243 -2.24 -27.05 6.10
C ALA A 243 -2.50 -27.55 7.53
N ALA A 244 -2.56 -26.65 8.51
CA ALA A 244 -2.88 -26.95 9.89
C ALA A 244 -4.41 -27.01 10.18
N GLY A 245 -5.27 -26.80 9.18
CA GLY A 245 -6.73 -26.75 9.36
C GLY A 245 -7.23 -25.55 10.16
N GLU A 246 -6.41 -24.50 10.29
CA GLU A 246 -6.77 -23.29 11.03
C GLU A 246 -7.65 -22.34 10.18
N ARG A 247 -8.44 -21.52 10.86
CA ARG A 247 -9.27 -20.48 10.20
C ARG A 247 -8.40 -19.34 9.70
N VAL A 248 -8.13 -19.28 8.39
CA VAL A 248 -7.20 -18.31 7.74
C VAL A 248 -7.61 -16.86 7.97
N PHE A 249 -8.92 -16.58 8.02
CA PHE A 249 -9.48 -15.24 8.23
C PHE A 249 -9.52 -14.79 9.70
N GLN A 250 -9.09 -15.66 10.63
CA GLN A 250 -8.99 -15.28 12.03
C GLN A 250 -7.66 -14.58 12.27
N ALA A 251 -7.71 -13.39 12.88
CA ALA A 251 -6.51 -12.60 13.19
C ALA A 251 -5.55 -13.39 14.12
N HIS A 252 -4.25 -13.27 13.86
CA HIS A 252 -3.18 -14.01 14.53
C HIS A 252 -1.86 -13.21 14.61
N ARG A 253 -0.85 -13.77 15.30
CA ARG A 253 0.52 -13.22 15.42
C ARG A 253 1.57 -14.23 14.96
N LEU A 254 1.42 -14.77 13.75
CA LEU A 254 2.23 -15.88 13.25
C LEU A 254 3.07 -15.53 12.02
N HIS A 255 3.01 -14.27 11.54
CA HIS A 255 3.87 -13.78 10.47
C HIS A 255 5.33 -13.81 10.91
N LEU A 256 6.25 -13.99 9.96
CA LEU A 256 7.68 -14.05 10.25
C LEU A 256 8.16 -12.76 10.94
N TYR A 257 7.74 -11.59 10.46
CA TYR A 257 8.09 -10.32 11.07
C TYR A 257 7.66 -10.23 12.54
N GLN A 258 6.47 -10.74 12.88
CA GLN A 258 5.98 -10.75 14.25
C GLN A 258 6.76 -11.73 15.11
N ARG A 259 7.17 -12.87 14.57
CA ARG A 259 8.00 -13.86 15.26
C ARG A 259 9.41 -13.33 15.55
N LEU A 260 10.01 -12.58 14.61
CA LEU A 260 11.30 -11.91 14.82
C LEU A 260 11.19 -10.87 15.95
N GLN A 261 10.12 -10.07 15.94
CA GLN A 261 9.86 -9.10 17.02
C GLN A 261 9.63 -9.79 18.37
N GLN A 262 8.92 -10.92 18.40
CA GLN A 262 8.75 -11.74 19.62
C GLN A 262 10.07 -12.36 20.11
N ALA A 263 11.00 -12.63 19.21
CA ALA A 263 12.35 -13.11 19.52
C ALA A 263 13.29 -11.98 20.00
N GLY A 264 12.77 -10.74 20.15
CA GLY A 264 13.52 -9.61 20.73
C GLY A 264 14.13 -8.66 19.69
N TRP A 265 13.87 -8.84 18.41
CA TRP A 265 14.31 -7.88 17.38
C TRP A 265 13.50 -6.58 17.48
N SER A 266 14.18 -5.43 17.33
CA SER A 266 13.48 -4.15 17.26
C SER A 266 12.72 -4.00 15.95
N HIS A 267 11.66 -3.16 15.92
CA HIS A 267 10.94 -2.85 14.68
C HIS A 267 11.89 -2.40 13.57
N ALA A 268 12.80 -1.47 13.87
CA ALA A 268 13.79 -0.97 12.92
C ALA A 268 14.75 -2.03 12.36
N HIS A 269 15.01 -3.13 13.07
CA HIS A 269 15.86 -4.22 12.57
C HIS A 269 15.05 -5.23 11.71
N VAL A 270 13.75 -5.29 11.89
CA VAL A 270 12.88 -6.18 11.10
C VAL A 270 12.42 -5.49 9.83
N THR A 271 12.22 -4.16 9.87
CA THR A 271 11.86 -3.31 8.73
C THR A 271 13.05 -3.03 7.83
#